data_2ed43dbbedc26b53d91a1a15fda00cdf
#
_entry.id   2ed43dbbedc26b53d91a1a15fda00cdf
#
_cell.length_a   1.000
_cell.length_b   1.000
_cell.length_c   1.000
_cell.angle_alpha   90.00
_cell.angle_beta   90.00
_cell.angle_gamma   90.00
#
_symmetry.space_group_name_H-M   'P 1'
#
loop_
_entity.id
_entity.type
_entity.pdbx_description
1 polymer ?
#
loop_
_entity_poly.entity_id
_entity_poly.type
_entity_poly.pdbx_seq_one_letter_code
_entity_poly.pdbx_strand_id
1 'polypeptide(L)'
;PYSINNGFWYAHMGWMLRDYPSAEPDFKNAPDLLNDKLVMFQHKYYVPLVISVHMGILLPIGWAVGDLWGVLLLGGLMRLILSHHVTFFINSLCHMWGKRPYTDENTARDNFWLAIATWGEGYHNYHHIFQYDYRNGVKWWQYDPTKWLIWSCSKLGLAKNLRRIPSFNIKKAELAMKFKYAEQDLEVHGLNVSDDISSAKARIAQEYDAFTQTLNDWAKLKEQEIQAKKTAVAEKIHQMDEKLKIEFQLVEQRLGHHRQTLTTLMRSIKKAPVSQ
;
A
#
# COMPACT_ATOMS: atom_id res chain seq x y z
N PRO A 1 10.82 -7.58 13.73
CA PRO A 1 12.23 -7.42 14.09
C PRO A 1 12.80 -6.06 13.66
N TYR A 2 12.49 -5.52 12.49
CA TYR A 2 13.03 -4.26 11.92
C TYR A 2 12.32 -2.99 12.42
N SER A 3 12.07 -2.85 13.72
CA SER A 3 11.37 -1.67 14.25
C SER A 3 12.19 -0.38 14.09
N ILE A 4 11.60 0.64 13.44
CA ILE A 4 12.22 1.96 13.27
C ILE A 4 12.39 2.70 14.62
N ASN A 5 11.65 2.32 15.64
CA ASN A 5 11.79 2.88 16.99
C ASN A 5 13.17 2.62 17.59
N ASN A 6 13.90 1.61 17.11
CA ASN A 6 15.27 1.32 17.47
C ASN A 6 16.31 2.08 16.64
N GLY A 7 15.87 3.00 15.81
CA GLY A 7 16.69 3.86 14.97
C GLY A 7 16.88 3.37 13.54
N PHE A 8 17.36 4.28 12.69
CA PHE A 8 17.51 4.05 11.26
C PHE A 8 18.40 2.83 10.94
N TRP A 9 19.61 2.79 11.46
CA TRP A 9 20.57 1.72 11.14
C TRP A 9 20.10 0.35 11.61
N TYR A 10 19.39 0.31 12.74
CA TYR A 10 18.79 -0.92 13.22
C TYR A 10 17.71 -1.43 12.24
N ALA A 11 16.77 -0.57 11.84
CA ALA A 11 15.73 -0.92 10.89
C ALA A 11 16.27 -1.24 9.49
N HIS A 12 17.35 -0.56 9.07
CA HIS A 12 17.96 -0.73 7.76
C HIS A 12 18.63 -2.10 7.61
N MET A 13 19.54 -2.45 8.48
CA MET A 13 20.29 -3.70 8.40
C MET A 13 20.64 -4.35 9.75
N GLY A 14 20.65 -3.58 10.84
CA GLY A 14 21.12 -4.07 12.15
C GLY A 14 20.29 -5.21 12.72
N TRP A 15 18.99 -5.28 12.40
CA TRP A 15 18.11 -6.37 12.84
C TRP A 15 18.52 -7.74 12.26
N MET A 16 19.14 -7.77 11.06
CA MET A 16 19.60 -9.01 10.42
C MET A 16 20.85 -9.62 11.11
N LEU A 17 21.54 -8.84 11.94
CA LEU A 17 22.71 -9.28 12.69
C LEU A 17 22.34 -9.82 14.08
N ARG A 18 21.05 -10.10 14.32
CA ARG A 18 20.54 -10.58 15.61
C ARG A 18 19.68 -11.80 15.41
N ASP A 19 19.74 -12.71 16.37
CA ASP A 19 18.87 -13.88 16.42
C ASP A 19 17.52 -13.51 17.03
N TYR A 20 16.47 -13.98 16.39
CA TYR A 20 15.08 -13.87 16.86
C TYR A 20 14.43 -15.25 16.95
N PRO A 21 13.63 -15.51 17.97
CA PRO A 21 12.91 -16.81 18.09
C PRO A 21 12.01 -17.10 16.87
N SER A 22 11.52 -16.04 16.20
CA SER A 22 10.71 -16.14 14.98
C SER A 22 11.53 -16.43 13.71
N ALA A 23 12.85 -16.49 13.79
CA ALA A 23 13.72 -16.76 12.64
C ALA A 23 13.84 -18.25 12.32
N GLU A 24 13.35 -19.15 13.18
CA GLU A 24 13.28 -20.58 12.86
C GLU A 24 12.19 -20.84 11.81
N PRO A 25 12.58 -21.28 10.61
CA PRO A 25 11.63 -21.47 9.52
C PRO A 25 10.86 -22.78 9.69
N ASP A 26 9.69 -22.74 10.31
CA ASP A 26 8.79 -23.91 10.30
C ASP A 26 7.82 -23.91 9.11
N PHE A 27 7.73 -22.79 8.39
CA PHE A 27 6.88 -22.55 7.20
C PHE A 27 5.41 -22.95 7.34
N LYS A 28 4.90 -23.19 8.56
CA LYS A 28 3.51 -23.58 8.79
C LYS A 28 2.50 -22.52 8.37
N ASN A 29 2.95 -21.28 8.28
CA ASN A 29 2.17 -20.14 7.80
C ASN A 29 2.02 -20.06 6.27
N ALA A 30 2.74 -20.92 5.50
CA ALA A 30 2.75 -20.91 4.05
C ALA A 30 2.64 -22.35 3.46
N PRO A 31 1.58 -23.11 3.80
CA PRO A 31 1.45 -24.50 3.40
C PRO A 31 1.29 -24.69 1.88
N ASP A 32 0.79 -23.69 1.18
CA ASP A 32 0.70 -23.64 -0.28
C ASP A 32 2.08 -23.65 -0.92
N LEU A 33 3.03 -22.88 -0.38
CA LEU A 33 4.42 -22.84 -0.88
C LEU A 33 5.19 -24.12 -0.54
N LEU A 34 4.93 -24.74 0.61
CA LEU A 34 5.53 -26.03 0.96
C LEU A 34 5.12 -27.15 0.01
N ASN A 35 3.90 -27.07 -0.56
CA ASN A 35 3.39 -28.06 -1.51
C ASN A 35 3.84 -27.79 -2.95
N ASP A 36 4.43 -26.62 -3.25
CA ASP A 36 4.93 -26.27 -4.57
C ASP A 36 6.34 -26.85 -4.77
N LYS A 37 6.47 -27.82 -5.68
CA LYS A 37 7.74 -28.50 -5.97
C LYS A 37 8.81 -27.57 -6.51
N LEU A 38 8.43 -26.53 -7.28
CA LEU A 38 9.36 -25.58 -7.87
C LEU A 38 9.91 -24.64 -6.79
N VAL A 39 9.03 -24.14 -5.92
CA VAL A 39 9.41 -23.31 -4.78
C VAL A 39 10.33 -24.08 -3.83
N MET A 40 10.00 -25.33 -3.51
CA MET A 40 10.82 -26.16 -2.64
C MET A 40 12.17 -26.55 -3.28
N PHE A 41 12.21 -26.75 -4.60
CA PHE A 41 13.47 -26.92 -5.31
C PHE A 41 14.35 -25.68 -5.21
N GLN A 42 13.78 -24.49 -5.46
CA GLN A 42 14.49 -23.22 -5.33
C GLN A 42 14.99 -22.99 -3.90
N HIS A 43 14.17 -23.28 -2.90
CA HIS A 43 14.55 -23.17 -1.49
C HIS A 43 15.74 -24.08 -1.15
N LYS A 44 15.66 -25.36 -1.54
CA LYS A 44 16.71 -26.35 -1.27
C LYS A 44 18.05 -26.00 -1.94
N TYR A 45 18.00 -25.50 -3.17
CA TYR A 45 19.21 -25.20 -3.98
C TYR A 45 19.45 -23.70 -4.12
N TYR A 46 19.01 -22.89 -3.15
CA TYR A 46 19.05 -21.43 -3.23
C TYR A 46 20.46 -20.91 -3.54
N VAL A 47 21.45 -21.28 -2.74
CA VAL A 47 22.83 -20.78 -2.90
C VAL A 47 23.46 -21.22 -4.24
N PRO A 48 23.45 -22.52 -4.61
CA PRO A 48 23.94 -22.95 -5.92
C PRO A 48 23.22 -22.24 -7.08
N LEU A 49 21.92 -22.05 -7.02
CA LEU A 49 21.15 -21.38 -8.06
C LEU A 49 21.54 -19.90 -8.19
N VAL A 50 21.66 -19.20 -7.06
CA VAL A 50 22.08 -17.78 -7.06
C VAL A 50 23.45 -17.65 -7.71
N ILE A 51 24.43 -18.46 -7.31
CA ILE A 51 25.80 -18.41 -7.89
C ILE A 51 25.74 -18.75 -9.37
N SER A 52 25.08 -19.84 -9.76
CA SER A 52 25.02 -20.29 -11.15
C SER A 52 24.37 -19.26 -12.07
N VAL A 53 23.25 -18.67 -11.65
CA VAL A 53 22.55 -17.66 -12.45
C VAL A 53 23.41 -16.38 -12.59
N HIS A 54 24.01 -15.90 -11.48
CA HIS A 54 24.85 -14.71 -11.54
C HIS A 54 26.09 -14.91 -12.42
N MET A 55 26.81 -16.02 -12.22
CA MET A 55 28.01 -16.32 -13.03
C MET A 55 27.62 -16.62 -14.47
N GLY A 56 26.52 -17.37 -14.70
CA GLY A 56 26.02 -17.67 -16.05
C GLY A 56 25.63 -16.45 -16.86
N ILE A 57 25.30 -15.32 -16.23
CA ILE A 57 24.99 -14.05 -16.90
C ILE A 57 26.27 -13.18 -17.01
N LEU A 58 26.99 -12.99 -15.92
CA LEU A 58 28.08 -12.03 -15.86
C LEU A 58 29.34 -12.48 -16.64
N LEU A 59 29.67 -13.77 -16.61
CA LEU A 59 30.85 -14.29 -17.31
C LEU A 59 30.71 -14.16 -18.85
N PRO A 60 29.62 -14.55 -19.50
CA PRO A 60 29.45 -14.34 -20.93
C PRO A 60 29.45 -12.85 -21.32
N ILE A 61 28.83 -11.98 -20.52
CA ILE A 61 28.83 -10.53 -20.78
C ILE A 61 30.25 -9.98 -20.67
N GLY A 62 31.00 -10.33 -19.60
CA GLY A 62 32.36 -9.87 -19.39
C GLY A 62 33.30 -10.34 -20.48
N TRP A 63 33.12 -11.55 -20.97
CA TRP A 63 33.86 -12.06 -22.12
C TRP A 63 33.52 -11.32 -23.42
N ALA A 64 32.23 -11.09 -23.68
CA ALA A 64 31.78 -10.40 -24.90
C ALA A 64 32.22 -8.91 -24.93
N VAL A 65 32.28 -8.25 -23.78
CA VAL A 65 32.73 -6.85 -23.66
C VAL A 65 34.26 -6.73 -23.60
N GLY A 66 34.98 -7.83 -23.31
CA GLY A 66 36.43 -7.82 -23.14
C GLY A 66 36.91 -7.26 -21.79
N ASP A 67 35.99 -7.06 -20.84
CA ASP A 67 36.30 -6.58 -19.48
C ASP A 67 35.56 -7.42 -18.42
N LEU A 68 36.12 -8.55 -18.12
CA LEU A 68 35.59 -9.49 -17.15
C LEU A 68 35.53 -8.89 -15.74
N TRP A 69 36.58 -8.21 -15.32
CA TRP A 69 36.67 -7.66 -13.97
C TRP A 69 35.73 -6.46 -13.77
N GLY A 70 35.61 -5.57 -14.76
CA GLY A 70 34.63 -4.47 -14.73
C GLY A 70 33.19 -4.97 -14.61
N VAL A 71 32.84 -6.00 -15.38
CA VAL A 71 31.50 -6.59 -15.34
C VAL A 71 31.25 -7.30 -14.00
N LEU A 72 32.21 -8.06 -13.46
CA LEU A 72 32.04 -8.71 -12.15
C LEU A 72 31.93 -7.70 -11.00
N LEU A 73 32.73 -6.64 -11.02
CA LEU A 73 32.73 -5.61 -9.96
C LEU A 73 31.49 -4.71 -10.06
N LEU A 74 31.19 -4.17 -11.24
CA LEU A 74 30.07 -3.24 -11.40
C LEU A 74 28.73 -3.95 -11.56
N GLY A 75 28.63 -4.90 -12.48
CA GLY A 75 27.43 -5.66 -12.77
C GLY A 75 27.11 -6.72 -11.71
N GLY A 76 28.13 -7.24 -11.06
CA GLY A 76 27.99 -8.21 -9.95
C GLY A 76 27.91 -7.51 -8.60
N LEU A 77 29.07 -7.21 -8.02
CA LEU A 77 29.18 -6.77 -6.62
C LEU A 77 28.50 -5.43 -6.35
N MET A 78 28.79 -4.39 -7.13
CA MET A 78 28.21 -3.05 -6.91
C MET A 78 26.67 -3.09 -7.06
N ARG A 79 26.19 -3.71 -8.13
CA ARG A 79 24.75 -3.88 -8.35
C ARG A 79 24.09 -4.63 -7.18
N LEU A 80 24.71 -5.69 -6.67
CA LEU A 80 24.16 -6.46 -5.54
C LEU A 80 24.09 -5.61 -4.28
N ILE A 81 25.14 -4.87 -3.94
CA ILE A 81 25.17 -3.97 -2.79
C ILE A 81 24.06 -2.90 -2.92
N LEU A 82 23.98 -2.21 -4.05
CA LEU A 82 22.96 -1.19 -4.28
C LEU A 82 21.55 -1.77 -4.20
N SER A 83 21.31 -2.94 -4.78
CA SER A 83 20.02 -3.64 -4.75
C SER A 83 19.62 -3.98 -3.32
N HIS A 84 20.53 -4.47 -2.50
CA HIS A 84 20.27 -4.74 -1.07
C HIS A 84 19.94 -3.47 -0.29
N HIS A 85 20.71 -2.39 -0.46
CA HIS A 85 20.41 -1.13 0.23
C HIS A 85 19.07 -0.54 -0.19
N VAL A 86 18.71 -0.61 -1.46
CA VAL A 86 17.38 -0.21 -1.94
C VAL A 86 16.28 -1.02 -1.25
N THR A 87 16.45 -2.34 -1.12
CA THR A 87 15.51 -3.20 -0.39
C THR A 87 15.45 -2.85 1.11
N PHE A 88 16.61 -2.58 1.74
CA PHE A 88 16.64 -2.20 3.16
C PHE A 88 15.97 -0.85 3.44
N PHE A 89 15.93 0.06 2.46
CA PHE A 89 15.17 1.30 2.58
C PHE A 89 13.67 1.10 2.75
N ILE A 90 13.11 -0.02 2.30
CA ILE A 90 11.72 -0.38 2.57
C ILE A 90 11.47 -0.49 4.08
N ASN A 91 12.39 -1.13 4.81
CA ASN A 91 12.28 -1.30 6.26
C ASN A 91 12.68 -0.06 7.06
N SER A 92 13.45 0.86 6.49
CA SER A 92 13.96 2.04 7.17
C SER A 92 13.31 3.33 6.68
N LEU A 93 13.65 3.82 5.47
CA LEU A 93 13.15 5.10 4.98
C LEU A 93 11.63 5.10 4.76
N CYS A 94 11.04 3.99 4.30
CA CYS A 94 9.58 3.92 4.16
C CYS A 94 8.83 3.92 5.50
N HIS A 95 9.53 3.81 6.63
CA HIS A 95 8.97 3.98 7.96
C HIS A 95 9.31 5.34 8.61
N MET A 96 10.17 6.15 7.98
CA MET A 96 10.58 7.47 8.49
C MET A 96 10.10 8.62 7.62
N TRP A 97 10.15 8.46 6.29
CA TRP A 97 9.95 9.55 5.34
C TRP A 97 8.79 9.27 4.40
N GLY A 98 7.82 10.19 4.37
CA GLY A 98 6.64 10.11 3.51
C GLY A 98 5.35 10.46 4.24
N LYS A 99 4.21 10.11 3.62
CA LYS A 99 2.86 10.39 4.11
C LYS A 99 2.17 9.13 4.59
N ARG A 100 1.18 9.26 5.47
CA ARG A 100 0.31 8.17 5.93
C ARG A 100 -1.12 8.43 5.45
N PRO A 101 -1.44 8.12 4.18
CA PRO A 101 -2.75 8.46 3.63
C PRO A 101 -3.87 7.51 4.05
N TYR A 102 -3.58 6.31 4.56
CA TYR A 102 -4.56 5.27 4.82
C TYR A 102 -4.66 4.84 6.29
N THR A 103 -3.55 4.91 7.04
CA THR A 103 -3.49 4.57 8.46
C THR A 103 -2.30 5.21 9.14
N ASP A 104 -2.40 5.50 10.42
CA ASP A 104 -1.29 5.88 11.30
C ASP A 104 -1.06 4.90 12.45
N GLU A 105 -1.76 3.76 12.46
CA GLU A 105 -1.59 2.67 13.45
C GLU A 105 -0.21 2.02 13.37
N ASN A 106 0.49 2.21 12.26
CA ASN A 106 1.87 1.75 12.07
C ASN A 106 2.76 2.89 11.59
N THR A 107 4.07 2.66 11.51
CA THR A 107 5.04 3.67 11.09
C THR A 107 5.23 3.75 9.58
N ALA A 108 4.66 2.83 8.80
CA ALA A 108 4.81 2.78 7.35
C ALA A 108 4.25 4.03 6.66
N ARG A 109 4.92 4.48 5.60
CA ARG A 109 4.64 5.72 4.86
C ARG A 109 4.70 5.50 3.37
N ASP A 110 3.87 6.22 2.63
CA ASP A 110 3.93 6.31 1.18
C ASP A 110 4.91 7.41 0.77
N ASN A 111 5.88 7.06 -0.07
CA ASN A 111 6.84 8.00 -0.65
C ASN A 111 7.06 7.68 -2.13
N PHE A 112 6.77 8.64 -2.99
CA PHE A 112 6.89 8.50 -4.44
C PHE A 112 8.33 8.23 -4.90
N TRP A 113 9.32 8.93 -4.32
CA TRP A 113 10.72 8.76 -4.71
C TRP A 113 11.27 7.39 -4.33
N LEU A 114 10.89 6.92 -3.14
CA LEU A 114 11.23 5.56 -2.72
C LEU A 114 10.49 4.52 -3.57
N ALA A 115 9.26 4.79 -4.00
CA ALA A 115 8.54 3.88 -4.90
C ALA A 115 9.26 3.69 -6.24
N ILE A 116 9.91 4.75 -6.78
CA ILE A 116 10.75 4.62 -7.98
C ILE A 116 11.94 3.71 -7.71
N ALA A 117 12.67 3.95 -6.63
CA ALA A 117 13.86 3.18 -6.28
C ALA A 117 13.54 1.71 -5.94
N THR A 118 12.39 1.45 -5.31
CA THR A 118 11.98 0.14 -4.77
C THR A 118 10.92 -0.56 -5.63
N TRP A 119 10.73 -0.18 -6.90
CA TRP A 119 9.80 -0.82 -7.86
C TRP A 119 8.35 -0.87 -7.41
N GLY A 120 7.91 0.15 -6.65
CA GLY A 120 6.55 0.29 -6.15
C GLY A 120 6.39 0.10 -4.64
N GLU A 121 7.34 -0.55 -3.97
CA GLU A 121 7.28 -0.83 -2.53
C GLU A 121 7.29 0.44 -1.65
N GLY A 122 7.70 1.59 -2.20
CA GLY A 122 7.61 2.89 -1.53
C GLY A 122 6.18 3.38 -1.24
N TYR A 123 5.14 2.73 -1.78
CA TYR A 123 3.74 2.92 -1.33
C TYR A 123 3.43 2.03 -0.13
N HIS A 124 4.21 2.18 0.92
CA HIS A 124 4.33 1.23 2.00
C HIS A 124 3.20 1.33 3.04
N ASN A 125 2.61 2.52 3.21
CA ASN A 125 1.44 2.70 4.06
C ASN A 125 0.21 1.99 3.48
N TYR A 126 0.03 2.05 2.14
CA TYR A 126 -0.99 1.27 1.46
C TYR A 126 -0.77 -0.24 1.65
N HIS A 127 0.43 -0.71 1.38
CA HIS A 127 0.79 -2.11 1.50
C HIS A 127 0.52 -2.67 2.91
N HIS A 128 0.85 -1.93 3.97
CA HIS A 128 0.67 -2.37 5.35
C HIS A 128 -0.80 -2.51 5.80
N ILE A 129 -1.74 -1.74 5.23
CA ILE A 129 -3.17 -1.88 5.55
C ILE A 129 -3.90 -2.83 4.59
N PHE A 130 -3.45 -2.92 3.33
CA PHE A 130 -4.10 -3.70 2.28
C PHE A 130 -3.19 -4.79 1.71
N GLN A 131 -2.60 -5.60 2.57
CA GLN A 131 -1.57 -6.60 2.28
C GLN A 131 -1.95 -7.61 1.19
N TYR A 132 -3.24 -7.86 0.97
CA TYR A 132 -3.72 -8.82 -0.03
C TYR A 132 -3.97 -8.20 -1.42
N ASP A 133 -3.81 -6.89 -1.58
CA ASP A 133 -3.89 -6.26 -2.91
C ASP A 133 -2.59 -6.50 -3.67
N TYR A 134 -2.67 -6.94 -4.93
CA TYR A 134 -1.48 -7.18 -5.74
C TYR A 134 -0.75 -5.88 -6.15
N ARG A 135 -1.36 -4.72 -5.87
CA ARG A 135 -0.83 -3.39 -6.20
C ARG A 135 -0.30 -2.73 -4.95
N ASN A 136 0.86 -2.11 -5.04
CA ASN A 136 1.31 -1.16 -4.04
C ASN A 136 0.86 0.27 -4.40
N GLY A 137 1.02 0.65 -5.66
CA GLY A 137 0.49 1.90 -6.22
C GLY A 137 -0.91 1.74 -6.79
N VAL A 138 -1.94 2.20 -6.07
CA VAL A 138 -3.36 2.01 -6.45
C VAL A 138 -3.78 2.81 -7.67
N LYS A 139 -3.30 4.06 -7.78
CA LYS A 139 -3.66 4.96 -8.88
C LYS A 139 -2.94 4.54 -10.15
N TRP A 140 -3.58 4.74 -11.32
CA TRP A 140 -3.03 4.32 -12.60
C TRP A 140 -1.64 4.94 -12.89
N TRP A 141 -1.42 6.18 -12.47
CA TRP A 141 -0.18 6.93 -12.68
C TRP A 141 0.91 6.67 -11.62
N GLN A 142 0.60 5.94 -10.55
CA GLN A 142 1.60 5.60 -9.53
C GLN A 142 2.59 4.59 -10.10
N TYR A 143 3.87 4.92 -10.00
CA TYR A 143 4.96 4.08 -10.47
C TYR A 143 5.03 2.79 -9.65
N ASP A 144 4.61 1.69 -10.25
CA ASP A 144 4.58 0.37 -9.66
C ASP A 144 4.78 -0.67 -10.78
N PRO A 145 6.03 -0.90 -11.21
CA PRO A 145 6.35 -1.86 -12.26
C PRO A 145 5.92 -3.28 -11.93
N THR A 146 5.94 -3.67 -10.65
CA THR A 146 5.48 -4.98 -10.18
C THR A 146 4.00 -5.17 -10.50
N LYS A 147 3.16 -4.17 -10.23
CA LYS A 147 1.74 -4.17 -10.63
C LYS A 147 1.57 -4.34 -12.14
N TRP A 148 2.34 -3.60 -12.92
CA TRP A 148 2.24 -3.67 -14.39
C TRP A 148 2.66 -5.05 -14.92
N LEU A 149 3.73 -5.63 -14.37
CA LEU A 149 4.18 -6.98 -14.73
C LEU A 149 3.11 -8.03 -14.39
N ILE A 150 2.60 -8.03 -13.15
CA ILE A 150 1.57 -8.98 -12.71
C ILE A 150 0.30 -8.83 -13.57
N TRP A 151 -0.12 -7.59 -13.85
CA TRP A 151 -1.26 -7.33 -14.73
C TRP A 151 -1.03 -7.88 -16.15
N SER A 152 0.15 -7.65 -16.72
CA SER A 152 0.53 -8.17 -18.05
C SER A 152 0.54 -9.69 -18.06
N CYS A 153 1.14 -10.32 -17.05
CA CYS A 153 1.11 -11.77 -16.88
C CYS A 153 -0.32 -12.31 -16.80
N SER A 154 -1.24 -11.57 -16.17
CA SER A 154 -2.64 -11.99 -16.10
C SER A 154 -3.34 -11.95 -17.47
N LYS A 155 -2.98 -11.01 -18.33
CA LYS A 155 -3.49 -10.94 -19.72
C LYS A 155 -2.97 -12.07 -20.58
N LEU A 156 -1.79 -12.57 -20.29
CA LEU A 156 -1.18 -13.73 -20.94
C LEU A 156 -1.61 -15.07 -20.34
N GLY A 157 -2.49 -15.07 -19.31
CA GLY A 157 -2.93 -16.29 -18.64
C GLY A 157 -1.91 -16.91 -17.68
N LEU A 158 -0.77 -16.24 -17.46
CA LEU A 158 0.32 -16.67 -16.58
C LEU A 158 0.03 -16.39 -15.09
N ALA A 159 -0.81 -15.40 -14.79
CA ALA A 159 -1.28 -15.09 -13.45
C ALA A 159 -2.82 -15.09 -13.40
N LYS A 160 -3.40 -15.66 -12.35
CA LYS A 160 -4.86 -15.78 -12.18
C LYS A 160 -5.27 -15.24 -10.79
N ASN A 161 -6.56 -14.94 -10.64
CA ASN A 161 -7.16 -14.57 -9.35
C ASN A 161 -6.48 -13.36 -8.68
N LEU A 162 -6.17 -12.31 -9.44
CA LEU A 162 -5.56 -11.10 -8.90
C LEU A 162 -6.45 -10.50 -7.81
N ARG A 163 -5.98 -10.50 -6.59
CA ARG A 163 -6.70 -9.94 -5.45
C ARG A 163 -6.63 -8.43 -5.49
N ARG A 164 -7.77 -7.77 -5.35
CA ARG A 164 -7.90 -6.31 -5.29
C ARG A 164 -8.79 -5.91 -4.14
N ILE A 165 -8.37 -4.90 -3.42
CA ILE A 165 -9.23 -4.25 -2.43
C ILE A 165 -10.28 -3.40 -3.15
N PRO A 166 -11.55 -3.48 -2.75
CA PRO A 166 -12.60 -2.63 -3.30
C PRO A 166 -12.26 -1.14 -3.15
N SER A 167 -12.56 -0.35 -4.19
CA SER A 167 -12.28 1.10 -4.20
C SER A 167 -12.93 1.83 -3.02
N PHE A 168 -14.07 1.36 -2.57
CA PHE A 168 -14.76 1.86 -1.40
C PHE A 168 -13.90 1.77 -0.13
N ASN A 169 -13.27 0.62 0.15
CA ASN A 169 -12.45 0.43 1.35
C ASN A 169 -11.22 1.35 1.34
N ILE A 170 -10.64 1.56 0.15
CA ILE A 170 -9.51 2.47 -0.02
C ILE A 170 -9.94 3.92 0.25
N LYS A 171 -11.07 4.35 -0.35
CA LYS A 171 -11.64 5.69 -0.14
C LYS A 171 -12.02 5.93 1.32
N LYS A 172 -12.60 4.91 1.98
CA LYS A 172 -12.92 4.94 3.41
C LYS A 172 -11.68 5.22 4.25
N ALA A 173 -10.59 4.46 4.05
CA ALA A 173 -9.36 4.66 4.77
C ALA A 173 -8.73 6.04 4.52
N GLU A 174 -8.68 6.49 3.23
CA GLU A 174 -8.19 7.83 2.89
C GLU A 174 -8.99 8.95 3.58
N LEU A 175 -10.32 8.82 3.65
CA LEU A 175 -11.18 9.82 4.27
C LEU A 175 -11.04 9.84 5.78
N ALA A 176 -11.02 8.67 6.42
CA ALA A 176 -10.79 8.57 7.87
C ALA A 176 -9.50 9.28 8.29
N MET A 177 -8.40 9.05 7.55
CA MET A 177 -7.13 9.74 7.83
C MET A 177 -7.20 11.25 7.57
N LYS A 178 -7.94 11.70 6.55
CA LYS A 178 -8.14 13.12 6.30
C LYS A 178 -8.92 13.80 7.41
N PHE A 179 -9.96 13.18 7.94
CA PHE A 179 -10.70 13.69 9.10
C PHE A 179 -9.79 13.81 10.31
N LYS A 180 -9.01 12.78 10.60
CA LYS A 180 -8.05 12.79 11.70
C LYS A 180 -7.02 13.93 11.58
N TYR A 181 -6.46 14.14 10.39
CA TYR A 181 -5.52 15.25 10.16
C TYR A 181 -6.21 16.61 10.23
N ALA A 182 -7.45 16.73 9.78
CA ALA A 182 -8.21 17.97 9.92
C ALA A 182 -8.48 18.31 11.40
N GLU A 183 -8.78 17.32 12.22
CA GLU A 183 -8.96 17.47 13.65
C GLU A 183 -7.66 17.88 14.34
N GLN A 184 -6.53 17.23 14.01
CA GLN A 184 -5.21 17.62 14.53
C GLN A 184 -4.78 19.03 14.10
N ASP A 185 -5.01 19.41 12.84
CA ASP A 185 -4.76 20.76 12.33
C ASP A 185 -5.59 21.80 13.12
N LEU A 186 -6.85 21.47 13.48
CA LEU A 186 -7.70 22.34 14.31
C LEU A 186 -7.20 22.46 15.74
N GLU A 187 -6.74 21.38 16.36
CA GLU A 187 -6.17 21.40 17.71
C GLU A 187 -4.93 22.30 17.78
N VAL A 188 -4.05 22.21 16.78
CA VAL A 188 -2.81 22.99 16.71
C VAL A 188 -3.11 24.49 16.48
N HIS A 189 -4.08 24.83 15.64
CA HIS A 189 -4.42 26.23 15.32
C HIS A 189 -5.52 26.81 16.21
N GLY A 190 -6.30 25.95 16.89
CA GLY A 190 -7.49 26.32 17.67
C GLY A 190 -7.22 26.84 19.06
N LEU A 191 -5.96 26.92 19.48
CA LEU A 191 -5.60 27.52 20.80
C LEU A 191 -5.78 29.03 20.84
N ASN A 192 -6.04 29.69 19.68
CA ASN A 192 -6.38 31.12 19.61
C ASN A 192 -7.72 31.26 18.85
N VAL A 193 -8.79 31.28 19.61
CA VAL A 193 -10.19 31.24 19.16
C VAL A 193 -10.56 32.46 18.32
N SER A 194 -10.75 32.24 17.00
CA SER A 194 -11.63 33.11 16.19
C SER A 194 -12.94 32.34 15.91
N ASP A 195 -14.07 33.07 15.76
CA ASP A 195 -15.39 32.50 15.42
C ASP A 195 -15.34 31.66 14.14
N ASP A 196 -14.42 31.95 13.22
CA ASP A 196 -14.18 31.18 11.99
C ASP A 196 -13.69 29.76 12.24
N ILE A 197 -12.89 29.53 13.28
CA ILE A 197 -12.36 28.18 13.62
C ILE A 197 -13.44 27.34 14.29
N SER A 198 -14.29 27.95 15.15
CA SER A 198 -15.41 27.23 15.75
C SER A 198 -16.42 26.77 14.70
N SER A 199 -16.70 27.62 13.71
CA SER A 199 -17.56 27.29 12.58
C SER A 199 -16.97 26.19 11.70
N ALA A 200 -15.66 26.22 11.44
CA ALA A 200 -14.94 25.17 10.69
C ALA A 200 -14.97 23.82 11.43
N LYS A 201 -14.80 23.83 12.75
CA LYS A 201 -14.90 22.63 13.59
C LYS A 201 -16.30 22.01 13.52
N ALA A 202 -17.36 22.82 13.65
CA ALA A 202 -18.74 22.35 13.53
C ALA A 202 -19.02 21.74 12.14
N ARG A 203 -18.51 22.36 11.06
CA ARG A 203 -18.67 21.83 9.70
C ARG A 203 -17.91 20.53 9.46
N ILE A 204 -16.72 20.37 10.04
CA ILE A 204 -15.97 19.11 9.97
C ILE A 204 -16.71 18.01 10.72
N ALA A 205 -17.25 18.29 11.91
CA ALA A 205 -18.05 17.33 12.67
C ALA A 205 -19.30 16.89 11.89
N GLN A 206 -20.04 17.85 11.32
CA GLN A 206 -21.20 17.56 10.48
C GLN A 206 -20.84 16.70 9.27
N GLU A 207 -19.73 16.99 8.60
CA GLU A 207 -19.27 16.22 7.45
C GLU A 207 -18.83 14.81 7.85
N TYR A 208 -18.26 14.66 9.04
CA TYR A 208 -17.91 13.36 9.60
C TYR A 208 -19.14 12.49 9.88
N ASP A 209 -20.19 13.08 10.44
CA ASP A 209 -21.45 12.38 10.69
C ASP A 209 -22.10 11.93 9.36
N ALA A 210 -22.14 12.80 8.35
CA ALA A 210 -22.62 12.47 7.02
C ALA A 210 -21.80 11.36 6.35
N PHE A 211 -20.48 11.39 6.52
CA PHE A 211 -19.58 10.33 6.07
C PHE A 211 -19.90 8.99 6.76
N THR A 212 -20.10 9.01 8.07
CA THR A 212 -20.45 7.82 8.86
C THR A 212 -21.79 7.23 8.41
N GLN A 213 -22.78 8.06 8.12
CA GLN A 213 -24.06 7.61 7.55
C GLN A 213 -23.86 6.95 6.18
N THR A 214 -23.03 7.55 5.31
CA THR A 214 -22.71 6.99 3.99
C THR A 214 -22.03 5.60 4.11
N LEU A 215 -21.18 5.39 5.13
CA LEU A 215 -20.60 4.08 5.42
C LEU A 215 -21.66 3.05 5.86
N ASN A 216 -22.61 3.46 6.69
CA ASN A 216 -23.70 2.59 7.15
C ASN A 216 -24.63 2.20 5.99
N ASP A 217 -24.94 3.14 5.10
CA ASP A 217 -25.72 2.86 3.88
C ASP A 217 -25.01 1.83 3.00
N TRP A 218 -23.70 2.02 2.80
CA TRP A 218 -22.91 1.05 2.03
C TRP A 218 -22.90 -0.34 2.67
N ALA A 219 -22.76 -0.43 4.00
CA ALA A 219 -22.77 -1.70 4.71
C ALA A 219 -24.11 -2.43 4.53
N LYS A 220 -25.24 -1.70 4.61
CA LYS A 220 -26.60 -2.25 4.35
C LYS A 220 -26.75 -2.75 2.92
N LEU A 221 -26.30 -1.98 1.92
CA LEU A 221 -26.33 -2.40 0.52
C LEU A 221 -25.51 -3.67 0.29
N LYS A 222 -24.35 -3.76 0.95
CA LYS A 222 -23.50 -4.96 0.84
C LYS A 222 -24.14 -6.19 1.46
N GLU A 223 -24.81 -6.02 2.57
CA GLU A 223 -25.59 -7.09 3.20
C GLU A 223 -26.74 -7.55 2.31
N GLN A 224 -27.48 -6.61 1.70
CA GLN A 224 -28.55 -6.91 0.73
C GLN A 224 -28.01 -7.66 -0.48
N GLU A 225 -26.85 -7.27 -1.03
CA GLU A 225 -26.18 -7.98 -2.13
C GLU A 225 -25.86 -9.42 -1.76
N ILE A 226 -25.33 -9.64 -0.55
CA ILE A 226 -24.98 -10.98 -0.05
C ILE A 226 -26.24 -11.84 0.14
N GLN A 227 -27.30 -11.30 0.72
CA GLN A 227 -28.56 -12.00 0.91
C GLN A 227 -29.24 -12.31 -0.44
N ALA A 228 -29.23 -11.37 -1.36
CA ALA A 228 -29.73 -11.54 -2.70
C ALA A 228 -29.06 -12.71 -3.44
N LYS A 229 -27.72 -12.78 -3.37
CA LYS A 229 -26.94 -13.87 -3.96
C LYS A 229 -27.22 -15.23 -3.32
N LYS A 230 -27.64 -15.26 -2.06
CA LYS A 230 -28.00 -16.51 -1.36
C LYS A 230 -29.39 -17.04 -1.71
N THR A 231 -30.33 -16.15 -2.04
CA THR A 231 -31.76 -16.48 -2.15
C THR A 231 -32.29 -16.53 -3.60
N ALA A 232 -31.54 -16.11 -4.60
CA ALA A 232 -32.09 -15.84 -5.92
C ALA A 232 -31.95 -16.99 -6.92
N VAL A 233 -33.06 -17.22 -7.64
CA VAL A 233 -33.12 -17.93 -8.93
C VAL A 233 -32.66 -16.97 -10.03
N ALA A 234 -31.91 -17.48 -11.00
CA ALA A 234 -31.06 -16.73 -11.96
C ALA A 234 -31.68 -15.48 -12.63
N GLU A 235 -32.98 -15.43 -12.86
CA GLU A 235 -33.66 -14.35 -13.58
C GLU A 235 -33.87 -13.06 -12.70
N LYS A 236 -34.09 -13.24 -11.40
CA LYS A 236 -34.21 -12.12 -10.43
C LYS A 236 -32.84 -11.48 -10.11
N ILE A 237 -31.74 -12.18 -10.34
CA ILE A 237 -30.39 -11.68 -10.06
C ILE A 237 -30.05 -10.50 -10.97
N HIS A 238 -30.41 -10.53 -12.24
CA HIS A 238 -30.00 -9.50 -13.20
C HIS A 238 -30.64 -8.12 -12.93
N GLN A 239 -31.95 -8.08 -12.66
CA GLN A 239 -32.64 -6.81 -12.37
C GLN A 239 -32.21 -6.19 -11.03
N MET A 240 -31.93 -7.04 -10.03
CA MET A 240 -31.48 -6.59 -8.71
C MET A 240 -30.01 -6.14 -8.76
N ASP A 241 -29.18 -6.76 -9.59
CA ASP A 241 -27.77 -6.38 -9.79
C ASP A 241 -27.63 -4.98 -10.41
N GLU A 242 -28.50 -4.61 -11.35
CA GLU A 242 -28.54 -3.25 -11.94
C GLU A 242 -28.96 -2.19 -10.91
N LYS A 243 -29.99 -2.45 -10.12
CA LYS A 243 -30.45 -1.51 -9.07
C LYS A 243 -29.36 -1.31 -8.01
N LEU A 244 -28.77 -2.37 -7.53
CA LEU A 244 -27.66 -2.31 -6.56
C LEU A 244 -26.43 -1.58 -7.13
N LYS A 245 -26.09 -1.77 -8.40
CA LYS A 245 -25.02 -1.02 -9.06
C LYS A 245 -25.25 0.49 -9.03
N ILE A 246 -26.47 0.93 -9.33
CA ILE A 246 -26.83 2.36 -9.29
C ILE A 246 -26.69 2.89 -7.86
N GLU A 247 -27.20 2.17 -6.87
CA GLU A 247 -27.11 2.58 -5.47
C GLU A 247 -25.65 2.63 -4.99
N PHE A 248 -24.80 1.67 -5.36
CA PHE A 248 -23.36 1.72 -5.08
C PHE A 248 -22.67 2.90 -5.75
N GLN A 249 -23.03 3.23 -6.99
CA GLN A 249 -22.49 4.43 -7.67
C GLN A 249 -22.85 5.71 -6.94
N LEU A 250 -24.10 5.83 -6.44
CA LEU A 250 -24.53 7.00 -5.65
C LEU A 250 -23.75 7.12 -4.34
N VAL A 251 -23.50 6.02 -3.66
CA VAL A 251 -22.66 6.01 -2.45
C VAL A 251 -21.22 6.42 -2.78
N GLU A 252 -20.64 5.93 -3.88
CA GLU A 252 -19.31 6.34 -4.32
C GLU A 252 -19.24 7.83 -4.69
N GLN A 253 -20.27 8.40 -5.30
CA GLN A 253 -20.36 9.84 -5.57
C GLN A 253 -20.40 10.65 -4.28
N ARG A 254 -21.20 10.24 -3.28
CA ARG A 254 -21.24 10.88 -1.96
C ARG A 254 -19.84 10.88 -1.29
N LEU A 255 -19.14 9.76 -1.33
CA LEU A 255 -17.76 9.71 -0.83
C LEU A 255 -16.82 10.69 -1.57
N GLY A 256 -17.00 10.84 -2.88
CA GLY A 256 -16.27 11.84 -3.66
C GLY A 256 -16.57 13.27 -3.21
N HIS A 257 -17.84 13.58 -2.92
CA HIS A 257 -18.27 14.87 -2.41
C HIS A 257 -17.65 15.16 -1.03
N HIS A 258 -17.76 14.23 -0.07
CA HIS A 258 -17.14 14.37 1.26
C HIS A 258 -15.64 14.67 1.15
N ARG A 259 -14.95 14.01 0.24
CA ARG A 259 -13.52 14.26 -0.01
C ARG A 259 -13.24 15.70 -0.49
N GLN A 260 -14.07 16.23 -1.39
CA GLN A 260 -13.91 17.60 -1.91
C GLN A 260 -14.20 18.63 -0.82
N THR A 261 -15.31 18.49 -0.11
CA THR A 261 -15.73 19.35 0.99
C THR A 261 -14.65 19.43 2.06
N LEU A 262 -14.17 18.29 2.52
CA LEU A 262 -13.12 18.20 3.52
C LEU A 262 -11.81 18.85 3.05
N THR A 263 -11.42 18.63 1.79
CA THR A 263 -10.22 19.26 1.22
C THR A 263 -10.34 20.80 1.20
N THR A 264 -11.53 21.31 0.90
CA THR A 264 -11.81 22.74 0.88
C THR A 264 -11.77 23.33 2.30
N LEU A 265 -12.39 22.65 3.26
CA LEU A 265 -12.37 23.06 4.68
C LEU A 265 -10.93 23.09 5.23
N MET A 266 -10.12 22.07 4.96
CA MET A 266 -8.72 22.05 5.38
C MET A 266 -7.90 23.19 4.76
N ARG A 267 -8.19 23.57 3.52
CA ARG A 267 -7.52 24.72 2.87
C ARG A 267 -7.93 26.04 3.50
N SER A 268 -9.19 26.21 3.90
CA SER A 268 -9.63 27.43 4.58
C SER A 268 -9.00 27.57 5.97
N ILE A 269 -8.90 26.49 6.73
CA ILE A 269 -8.22 26.47 8.04
C ILE A 269 -6.75 26.90 7.90
N LYS A 270 -6.02 26.33 6.94
CA LYS A 270 -4.59 26.66 6.71
C LYS A 270 -4.33 28.08 6.21
N LYS A 271 -5.35 28.75 5.68
CA LYS A 271 -5.28 30.16 5.22
C LYS A 271 -5.71 31.15 6.27
N ALA A 272 -6.35 30.70 7.37
CA ALA A 272 -6.73 31.57 8.46
C ALA A 272 -5.46 32.19 9.08
N PRO A 273 -5.38 33.51 9.26
CA PRO A 273 -4.21 34.17 9.87
C PRO A 273 -4.05 33.64 11.31
N VAL A 274 -2.86 33.17 11.63
CA VAL A 274 -2.47 32.90 13.01
C VAL A 274 -2.41 34.28 13.69
N SER A 275 -3.38 34.59 14.55
CA SER A 275 -3.32 35.78 15.36
C SER A 275 -2.09 35.67 16.25
N GLN A 276 -1.12 36.57 16.03
CA GLN A 276 0.07 36.74 16.87
C GLN A 276 -0.29 37.14 18.29
#